data_1baa1123d61b01572599622e09c27742
#
_entry.id   1baa1123d61b01572599622e09c27742
#
_cell.length_a   1.000
_cell.length_b   1.000
_cell.length_c   1.000
_cell.angle_alpha   90.00
_cell.angle_beta   90.00
_cell.angle_gamma   90.00
#
_symmetry.space_group_name_H-M   'P 1'
#
loop_
_entity.id
_entity.type
_entity.pdbx_description
1 polymer ?
#
loop_
_entity_poly.entity_id
_entity_poly.type
_entity_poly.pdbx_seq_one_letter_code
_entity_poly.pdbx_strand_id
1 'polypeptide(L)'
;MRFTKITFFILILFVSINLFSQSQLEKAEQYFKNRHEIIENGKANSKNIDYAIKLFKQVDSEPEKTIGLLKSFEFKASWTDVSENEQKTLYKNAIDLAEKKSKEFPENGAIAYWHAANYARWADLIDITEAAQEGVIDEIKALAEKAIELDEKYNQAGALRLLGGMHLEVPNIPLILSWPSNAQAKKLLRKAYKIAPQHAANVFLYAKMLHITDRNKKSKKVFEKLITENPREEYFLVDQKYIQ
;
A
#
# COMPACT_ATOMS: atom_id res chain seq x y z
N MET A 1 -38.74 -2.01 -39.23
CA MET A 1 -38.44 -3.19 -38.37
C MET A 1 -36.97 -3.67 -38.39
N ARG A 2 -36.02 -2.92 -38.93
CA ARG A 2 -34.58 -3.28 -38.93
C ARG A 2 -33.79 -2.63 -37.79
N PHE A 3 -34.24 -1.51 -37.22
CA PHE A 3 -33.53 -0.78 -36.16
C PHE A 3 -33.56 -1.44 -34.78
N THR A 4 -34.60 -2.19 -34.44
CA THR A 4 -34.77 -2.86 -33.14
C THR A 4 -33.80 -4.05 -32.94
N LYS A 5 -33.41 -4.74 -34.02
CA LYS A 5 -32.46 -5.90 -33.90
C LYS A 5 -31.03 -5.48 -33.66
N ILE A 6 -30.58 -4.33 -34.20
CA ILE A 6 -29.23 -3.81 -34.04
C ILE A 6 -29.03 -3.29 -32.60
N THR A 7 -30.02 -2.57 -32.06
CA THR A 7 -29.99 -2.05 -30.69
C THR A 7 -29.96 -3.17 -29.66
N PHE A 8 -30.71 -4.26 -29.89
CA PHE A 8 -30.74 -5.42 -29.00
C PHE A 8 -29.40 -6.20 -29.02
N PHE A 9 -28.77 -6.32 -30.20
CA PHE A 9 -27.48 -6.98 -30.34
C PHE A 9 -26.33 -6.19 -29.67
N ILE A 10 -26.34 -4.86 -29.79
CA ILE A 10 -25.38 -3.96 -29.11
C ILE A 10 -25.58 -4.05 -27.61
N LEU A 11 -26.80 -4.09 -27.08
CA LEU A 11 -27.08 -4.20 -25.65
C LEU A 11 -26.56 -5.54 -25.07
N ILE A 12 -26.78 -6.66 -25.79
CA ILE A 12 -26.27 -7.98 -25.38
C ILE A 12 -24.75 -8.01 -25.38
N LEU A 13 -24.10 -7.38 -26.35
CA LEU A 13 -22.62 -7.30 -26.41
C LEU A 13 -22.08 -6.50 -25.25
N PHE A 14 -22.68 -5.37 -24.89
CA PHE A 14 -22.29 -4.55 -23.74
C PHE A 14 -22.47 -5.28 -22.41
N VAL A 15 -23.56 -6.02 -22.23
CA VAL A 15 -23.81 -6.81 -21.02
C VAL A 15 -22.80 -7.95 -20.90
N SER A 16 -22.47 -8.64 -22.00
CA SER A 16 -21.50 -9.75 -21.97
C SER A 16 -20.06 -9.26 -21.73
N ILE A 17 -19.65 -8.10 -22.23
CA ILE A 17 -18.35 -7.51 -21.97
C ILE A 17 -18.23 -7.11 -20.49
N ASN A 18 -19.25 -6.48 -19.91
CA ASN A 18 -19.25 -6.12 -18.49
C ASN A 18 -19.19 -7.34 -17.57
N LEU A 19 -19.94 -8.39 -17.87
CA LEU A 19 -19.91 -9.65 -17.10
C LEU A 19 -18.56 -10.36 -17.20
N PHE A 20 -17.91 -10.32 -18.36
CA PHE A 20 -16.59 -10.90 -18.55
C PHE A 20 -15.51 -10.10 -17.79
N SER A 21 -15.54 -8.77 -17.86
CA SER A 21 -14.62 -7.88 -17.14
C SER A 21 -14.77 -8.03 -15.62
N GLN A 22 -16.01 -8.10 -15.11
CA GLN A 22 -16.28 -8.36 -13.70
C GLN A 22 -15.74 -9.71 -13.25
N SER A 23 -15.90 -10.76 -14.07
CA SER A 23 -15.35 -12.09 -13.80
C SER A 23 -13.81 -12.10 -13.76
N GLN A 24 -13.12 -11.28 -14.59
CA GLN A 24 -11.67 -11.16 -14.57
C GLN A 24 -11.18 -10.42 -13.33
N LEU A 25 -11.84 -9.34 -12.95
CA LEU A 25 -11.53 -8.60 -11.72
C LEU A 25 -11.69 -9.49 -10.48
N GLU A 26 -12.80 -10.21 -10.36
CA GLU A 26 -13.05 -11.13 -9.24
C GLU A 26 -11.98 -12.23 -9.15
N LYS A 27 -11.56 -12.81 -10.27
CA LYS A 27 -10.48 -13.78 -10.30
C LYS A 27 -9.13 -13.16 -9.89
N ALA A 28 -8.82 -11.96 -10.38
CA ALA A 28 -7.60 -11.26 -10.00
C ALA A 28 -7.56 -10.98 -8.49
N GLU A 29 -8.67 -10.50 -7.92
CA GLU A 29 -8.82 -10.27 -6.48
C GLU A 29 -8.71 -11.58 -5.67
N GLN A 30 -9.26 -12.68 -6.18
CA GLN A 30 -9.13 -13.99 -5.51
C GLN A 30 -7.67 -14.45 -5.45
N TYR A 31 -6.91 -14.35 -6.55
CA TYR A 31 -5.49 -14.67 -6.54
C TYR A 31 -4.70 -13.70 -5.65
N PHE A 32 -5.04 -12.42 -5.65
CA PHE A 32 -4.44 -11.45 -4.73
C PHE A 32 -4.76 -11.77 -3.27
N LYS A 33 -5.98 -12.17 -2.95
CA LYS A 33 -6.36 -12.60 -1.60
C LYS A 33 -5.50 -13.79 -1.14
N ASN A 34 -5.27 -14.75 -2.01
CA ASN A 34 -4.50 -15.97 -1.73
C ASN A 34 -2.98 -15.80 -1.94
N ARG A 35 -2.47 -14.57 -2.09
CA ARG A 35 -1.07 -14.27 -2.43
C ARG A 35 -0.04 -14.81 -1.45
N HIS A 36 -0.43 -15.11 -0.22
CA HIS A 36 0.44 -15.66 0.83
C HIS A 36 0.00 -17.06 1.32
N GLU A 37 -0.75 -17.79 0.50
CA GLU A 37 -1.20 -19.14 0.82
C GLU A 37 -0.02 -20.12 1.02
N ILE A 38 1.06 -19.93 0.26
CA ILE A 38 2.28 -20.73 0.40
C ILE A 38 3.41 -19.80 0.85
N ILE A 39 3.95 -20.06 2.04
CA ILE A 39 5.05 -19.29 2.65
C ILE A 39 6.23 -20.21 2.86
N GLU A 40 7.39 -19.81 2.35
CA GLU A 40 8.67 -20.51 2.46
C GLU A 40 9.73 -19.52 2.98
N ASN A 41 10.43 -19.86 4.05
CA ASN A 41 11.46 -19.03 4.67
C ASN A 41 11.01 -17.59 5.00
N GLY A 42 9.74 -17.41 5.40
CA GLY A 42 9.18 -16.09 5.72
C GLY A 42 8.83 -15.22 4.50
N LYS A 43 8.88 -15.78 3.29
CA LYS A 43 8.48 -15.15 2.03
C LYS A 43 7.32 -15.89 1.40
N ALA A 44 6.43 -15.17 0.74
CA ALA A 44 5.37 -15.78 -0.05
C ALA A 44 5.92 -16.35 -1.35
N ASN A 45 5.39 -17.49 -1.77
CA ASN A 45 5.62 -18.00 -3.12
C ASN A 45 4.98 -17.05 -4.15
N SER A 46 5.69 -16.73 -5.24
CA SER A 46 5.24 -15.72 -6.20
C SER A 46 4.06 -16.16 -7.07
N LYS A 47 3.72 -17.43 -7.12
CA LYS A 47 2.74 -17.98 -8.08
C LYS A 47 1.40 -17.24 -8.07
N ASN A 48 0.78 -17.08 -6.91
CA ASN A 48 -0.53 -16.44 -6.81
C ASN A 48 -0.48 -14.95 -7.15
N ILE A 49 0.58 -14.25 -6.70
CA ILE A 49 0.72 -12.82 -7.03
C ILE A 49 1.04 -12.59 -8.52
N ASP A 50 1.78 -13.50 -9.16
CA ASP A 50 2.05 -13.45 -10.60
C ASP A 50 0.76 -13.65 -11.41
N TYR A 51 -0.10 -14.59 -11.00
CA TYR A 51 -1.43 -14.76 -11.60
C TYR A 51 -2.33 -13.53 -11.38
N ALA A 52 -2.32 -12.95 -10.18
CA ALA A 52 -3.06 -11.72 -9.91
C ALA A 52 -2.63 -10.59 -10.83
N ILE A 53 -1.32 -10.33 -10.96
CA ILE A 53 -0.76 -9.30 -11.87
C ILE A 53 -1.19 -9.56 -13.31
N LYS A 54 -1.08 -10.82 -13.78
CA LYS A 54 -1.49 -11.20 -15.13
C LYS A 54 -2.97 -10.91 -15.39
N LEU A 55 -3.83 -11.25 -14.45
CA LEU A 55 -5.27 -11.04 -14.57
C LEU A 55 -5.64 -9.57 -14.45
N PHE A 56 -5.06 -8.80 -13.50
CA PHE A 56 -5.29 -7.36 -13.42
C PHE A 56 -4.91 -6.63 -14.71
N LYS A 57 -3.86 -7.06 -15.42
CA LYS A 57 -3.52 -6.49 -16.75
C LYS A 57 -4.61 -6.68 -17.79
N GLN A 58 -5.49 -7.69 -17.62
CA GLN A 58 -6.59 -8.03 -18.53
C GLN A 58 -7.93 -7.44 -18.12
N VAL A 59 -8.00 -6.80 -16.94
CA VAL A 59 -9.21 -6.09 -16.49
C VAL A 59 -9.37 -4.83 -17.32
N ASP A 60 -10.59 -4.55 -17.79
CA ASP A 60 -10.91 -3.35 -18.57
C ASP A 60 -11.39 -2.19 -17.69
N SER A 61 -11.94 -2.50 -16.48
CA SER A 61 -12.42 -1.47 -15.56
C SER A 61 -11.29 -0.72 -14.89
N GLU A 62 -11.36 0.60 -14.94
CA GLU A 62 -10.52 1.54 -14.18
C GLU A 62 -11.40 2.27 -13.15
N PRO A 63 -10.90 2.61 -11.96
CA PRO A 63 -9.49 2.51 -11.49
C PRO A 63 -9.09 1.16 -10.88
N GLU A 64 -9.97 0.15 -10.85
CA GLU A 64 -9.77 -1.15 -10.18
C GLU A 64 -8.53 -1.89 -10.70
N LYS A 65 -8.35 -1.91 -12.02
CA LYS A 65 -7.13 -2.44 -12.67
C LYS A 65 -5.86 -1.81 -12.11
N THR A 66 -5.83 -0.48 -12.10
CA THR A 66 -4.68 0.28 -11.63
C THR A 66 -4.39 -0.05 -10.16
N ILE A 67 -5.38 0.03 -9.29
CA ILE A 67 -5.23 -0.28 -7.86
C ILE A 67 -4.75 -1.72 -7.67
N GLY A 68 -5.33 -2.66 -8.42
CA GLY A 68 -4.94 -4.06 -8.40
C GLY A 68 -3.47 -4.28 -8.78
N LEU A 69 -2.98 -3.60 -9.81
CA LEU A 69 -1.57 -3.67 -10.21
C LEU A 69 -0.63 -3.03 -9.19
N LEU A 70 -0.96 -1.83 -8.68
CA LEU A 70 -0.12 -1.12 -7.72
C LEU A 70 0.09 -1.92 -6.41
N LYS A 71 -1.00 -2.46 -5.84
CA LYS A 71 -0.92 -3.31 -4.63
C LYS A 71 -0.20 -4.64 -4.89
N SER A 72 -0.32 -5.17 -6.10
CA SER A 72 0.33 -6.44 -6.47
C SER A 72 1.83 -6.28 -6.69
N PHE A 73 2.28 -5.19 -7.30
CA PHE A 73 3.70 -4.88 -7.44
C PHE A 73 4.36 -4.64 -6.08
N GLU A 74 3.72 -3.87 -5.18
CA GLU A 74 4.21 -3.68 -3.82
C GLU A 74 4.34 -5.03 -3.10
N PHE A 75 3.30 -5.87 -3.14
CA PHE A 75 3.34 -7.16 -2.47
C PHE A 75 4.43 -8.06 -3.06
N LYS A 76 4.52 -8.21 -4.37
CA LYS A 76 5.53 -9.06 -5.01
C LYS A 76 6.94 -8.60 -4.63
N ALA A 77 7.21 -7.31 -4.71
CA ALA A 77 8.53 -6.76 -4.39
C ALA A 77 8.89 -6.90 -2.89
N SER A 78 7.93 -6.65 -1.98
CA SER A 78 8.19 -6.65 -0.53
C SER A 78 8.22 -8.05 0.10
N TRP A 79 7.40 -8.99 -0.41
CA TRP A 79 7.04 -10.20 0.33
C TRP A 79 7.35 -11.51 -0.40
N THR A 80 7.87 -11.48 -1.64
CA THR A 80 8.34 -12.69 -2.33
C THR A 80 9.87 -12.73 -2.42
N ASP A 81 10.41 -13.86 -2.81
CA ASP A 81 11.86 -14.03 -2.99
C ASP A 81 12.28 -13.54 -4.38
N VAL A 82 12.43 -12.22 -4.51
CA VAL A 82 12.91 -11.55 -5.73
C VAL A 82 14.22 -10.81 -5.42
N SER A 83 15.07 -10.68 -6.45
CA SER A 83 16.32 -9.92 -6.33
C SER A 83 16.06 -8.42 -6.08
N GLU A 84 17.05 -7.72 -5.49
CA GLU A 84 16.96 -6.26 -5.28
C GLU A 84 16.70 -5.50 -6.59
N ASN A 85 17.34 -5.92 -7.69
CA ASN A 85 17.10 -5.33 -9.02
C ASN A 85 15.66 -5.54 -9.49
N GLU A 86 15.06 -6.70 -9.22
CA GLU A 86 13.66 -6.96 -9.53
C GLU A 86 12.74 -6.14 -8.60
N GLN A 87 13.06 -6.00 -7.31
CA GLN A 87 12.34 -5.11 -6.40
C GLN A 87 12.31 -3.67 -6.92
N LYS A 88 13.48 -3.11 -7.27
CA LYS A 88 13.60 -1.76 -7.84
C LYS A 88 12.76 -1.60 -9.09
N THR A 89 12.78 -2.60 -9.98
CA THR A 89 11.99 -2.61 -11.22
C THR A 89 10.48 -2.64 -10.94
N LEU A 90 10.02 -3.47 -10.02
CA LEU A 90 8.61 -3.58 -9.66
C LEU A 90 8.08 -2.28 -9.07
N TYR A 91 8.82 -1.69 -8.12
CA TYR A 91 8.43 -0.40 -7.53
C TYR A 91 8.44 0.72 -8.58
N LYS A 92 9.45 0.78 -9.46
CA LYS A 92 9.51 1.78 -10.53
C LYS A 92 8.32 1.66 -11.47
N ASN A 93 7.96 0.44 -11.90
CA ASN A 93 6.76 0.20 -12.70
C ASN A 93 5.47 0.68 -12.00
N ALA A 94 5.39 0.48 -10.68
CA ALA A 94 4.26 0.96 -9.90
C ALA A 94 4.23 2.51 -9.82
N ILE A 95 5.37 3.15 -9.58
CA ILE A 95 5.49 4.61 -9.52
C ILE A 95 5.08 5.23 -10.86
N ASP A 96 5.64 4.76 -11.98
CA ASP A 96 5.34 5.28 -13.32
C ASP A 96 3.85 5.11 -13.69
N LEU A 97 3.27 3.94 -13.34
CA LEU A 97 1.84 3.69 -13.52
C LEU A 97 0.99 4.64 -12.66
N ALA A 98 1.34 4.79 -11.38
CA ALA A 98 0.59 5.62 -10.44
C ALA A 98 0.67 7.11 -10.82
N GLU A 99 1.84 7.62 -11.22
CA GLU A 99 2.02 8.98 -11.70
C GLU A 99 1.11 9.29 -12.90
N LYS A 100 1.09 8.38 -13.90
CA LYS A 100 0.20 8.51 -15.04
C LYS A 100 -1.27 8.51 -14.62
N LYS A 101 -1.66 7.53 -13.78
CA LYS A 101 -3.06 7.32 -13.40
C LYS A 101 -3.60 8.32 -12.39
N SER A 102 -2.75 8.93 -11.58
CA SER A 102 -3.14 10.07 -10.74
C SER A 102 -3.59 11.29 -11.53
N LYS A 103 -3.11 11.45 -12.77
CA LYS A 103 -3.58 12.52 -13.69
C LYS A 103 -4.96 12.20 -14.28
N GLU A 104 -5.26 10.92 -14.48
CA GLU A 104 -6.57 10.46 -14.99
C GLU A 104 -7.63 10.40 -13.86
N PHE A 105 -7.20 10.05 -12.63
CA PHE A 105 -8.05 9.86 -11.46
C PHE A 105 -7.55 10.69 -10.25
N PRO A 106 -7.54 12.03 -10.33
CA PRO A 106 -6.89 12.90 -9.33
C PRO A 106 -7.50 12.84 -7.93
N GLU A 107 -8.76 12.42 -7.83
CA GLU A 107 -9.51 12.30 -6.56
C GLU A 107 -9.56 10.85 -6.02
N ASN A 108 -8.76 9.94 -6.58
CA ASN A 108 -8.74 8.56 -6.11
C ASN A 108 -7.71 8.35 -4.99
N GLY A 109 -8.19 8.27 -3.74
CA GLY A 109 -7.35 8.08 -2.56
C GLY A 109 -6.56 6.76 -2.54
N ALA A 110 -7.10 5.70 -3.17
CA ALA A 110 -6.40 4.42 -3.26
C ALA A 110 -5.17 4.50 -4.18
N ILE A 111 -5.30 5.16 -5.35
CA ILE A 111 -4.16 5.38 -6.25
C ILE A 111 -3.12 6.27 -5.57
N ALA A 112 -3.54 7.37 -4.94
CA ALA A 112 -2.62 8.26 -4.21
C ALA A 112 -1.86 7.52 -3.09
N TYR A 113 -2.56 6.67 -2.31
CA TYR A 113 -1.92 5.87 -1.28
C TYR A 113 -0.90 4.87 -1.84
N TRP A 114 -1.27 4.09 -2.86
CA TRP A 114 -0.35 3.10 -3.44
C TRP A 114 0.81 3.75 -4.19
N HIS A 115 0.63 4.97 -4.73
CA HIS A 115 1.74 5.76 -5.25
C HIS A 115 2.76 6.06 -4.15
N ALA A 116 2.32 6.69 -3.06
CA ALA A 116 3.17 7.00 -1.91
C ALA A 116 3.84 5.74 -1.33
N ALA A 117 3.10 4.63 -1.19
CA ALA A 117 3.60 3.40 -0.61
C ALA A 117 4.70 2.74 -1.46
N ASN A 118 4.49 2.60 -2.77
CA ASN A 118 5.51 2.05 -3.67
C ASN A 118 6.74 2.95 -3.75
N TYR A 119 6.55 4.28 -3.76
CA TYR A 119 7.66 5.21 -3.80
C TYR A 119 8.50 5.16 -2.51
N ALA A 120 7.84 5.07 -1.34
CA ALA A 120 8.54 4.89 -0.07
C ALA A 120 9.34 3.58 -0.05
N ARG A 121 8.78 2.48 -0.56
CA ARG A 121 9.50 1.20 -0.66
C ARG A 121 10.67 1.25 -1.62
N TRP A 122 10.56 1.97 -2.70
CA TRP A 122 11.68 2.20 -3.61
C TRP A 122 12.77 3.04 -2.94
N ALA A 123 12.39 4.10 -2.21
CA ALA A 123 13.32 4.94 -1.48
C ALA A 123 14.08 4.18 -0.37
N ASP A 124 13.49 3.14 0.23
CA ASP A 124 14.17 2.26 1.19
C ASP A 124 15.36 1.48 0.55
N LEU A 125 15.46 1.43 -0.79
CA LEU A 125 16.52 0.72 -1.54
C LEU A 125 17.63 1.62 -2.07
N ILE A 126 17.60 2.92 -1.75
CA ILE A 126 18.62 3.90 -2.14
C ILE A 126 19.16 4.61 -0.90
N ASP A 127 20.28 5.34 -1.05
CA ASP A 127 20.82 6.12 0.04
C ASP A 127 19.87 7.23 0.49
N ILE A 128 19.64 7.36 1.79
CA ILE A 128 18.71 8.34 2.34
C ILE A 128 19.12 9.79 2.08
N THR A 129 20.41 10.05 2.00
CA THR A 129 20.95 11.38 1.74
C THR A 129 20.71 11.75 0.27
N GLU A 130 20.95 10.81 -0.65
CA GLU A 130 20.65 10.94 -2.06
C GLU A 130 19.14 11.19 -2.27
N ALA A 131 18.29 10.33 -1.69
CA ALA A 131 16.84 10.49 -1.75
C ALA A 131 16.34 11.85 -1.22
N ALA A 132 16.97 12.36 -0.16
CA ALA A 132 16.63 13.66 0.40
C ALA A 132 17.09 14.82 -0.51
N GLN A 133 18.31 14.73 -1.07
CA GLN A 133 18.85 15.76 -1.99
C GLN A 133 18.07 15.86 -3.28
N GLU A 134 17.60 14.72 -3.80
CA GLU A 134 16.77 14.65 -5.00
C GLU A 134 15.29 15.01 -4.78
N GLY A 135 14.90 15.30 -3.52
CA GLY A 135 13.53 15.67 -3.16
C GLY A 135 12.56 14.49 -3.09
N VAL A 136 13.04 13.25 -3.22
CA VAL A 136 12.22 12.03 -3.17
C VAL A 136 11.42 11.94 -1.88
N ILE A 137 12.04 12.23 -0.75
CA ILE A 137 11.40 12.15 0.57
C ILE A 137 10.27 13.18 0.71
N ASP A 138 10.46 14.40 0.17
CA ASP A 138 9.43 15.44 0.17
C ASP A 138 8.27 15.08 -0.76
N GLU A 139 8.55 14.46 -1.90
CA GLU A 139 7.52 13.98 -2.82
C GLU A 139 6.67 12.87 -2.19
N ILE A 140 7.29 11.87 -1.55
CA ILE A 140 6.57 10.82 -0.82
C ILE A 140 5.67 11.42 0.27
N LYS A 141 6.18 12.42 1.01
CA LYS A 141 5.39 13.15 2.01
C LYS A 141 4.16 13.80 1.38
N ALA A 142 4.33 14.54 0.28
CA ALA A 142 3.23 15.21 -0.41
C ALA A 142 2.18 14.23 -0.92
N LEU A 143 2.61 13.08 -1.49
CA LEU A 143 1.72 12.00 -1.93
C LEU A 143 0.96 11.37 -0.76
N ALA A 144 1.61 11.15 0.38
CA ALA A 144 0.97 10.62 1.57
C ALA A 144 -0.04 11.62 2.17
N GLU A 145 0.27 12.92 2.18
CA GLU A 145 -0.64 13.98 2.60
C GLU A 145 -1.88 14.02 1.69
N LYS A 146 -1.70 13.95 0.37
CA LYS A 146 -2.80 13.88 -0.59
C LYS A 146 -3.67 12.64 -0.38
N ALA A 147 -3.07 11.49 -0.14
CA ALA A 147 -3.81 10.26 0.16
C ALA A 147 -4.64 10.38 1.46
N ILE A 148 -4.12 11.04 2.49
CA ILE A 148 -4.86 11.32 3.74
C ILE A 148 -6.04 12.25 3.49
N GLU A 149 -5.85 13.29 2.67
CA GLU A 149 -6.90 14.24 2.30
C GLU A 149 -8.05 13.54 1.59
N LEU A 150 -7.75 12.65 0.64
CA LEU A 150 -8.74 11.96 -0.17
C LEU A 150 -9.44 10.82 0.58
N ASP A 151 -8.70 9.97 1.27
CA ASP A 151 -9.25 8.88 2.10
C ASP A 151 -8.29 8.45 3.22
N GLU A 152 -8.39 9.08 4.36
CA GLU A 152 -7.55 8.77 5.52
C GLU A 152 -7.74 7.37 6.11
N LYS A 153 -8.86 6.69 5.78
CA LYS A 153 -9.19 5.35 6.27
C LYS A 153 -8.74 4.24 5.32
N TYR A 154 -8.43 4.58 4.08
CA TYR A 154 -8.02 3.60 3.08
C TYR A 154 -6.89 2.71 3.59
N ASN A 155 -6.94 1.44 3.24
CA ASN A 155 -5.98 0.40 3.66
C ASN A 155 -5.69 0.45 5.17
N GLN A 156 -6.77 0.55 5.97
CA GLN A 156 -6.70 0.60 7.44
C GLN A 156 -5.78 1.71 7.95
N ALA A 157 -6.03 2.93 7.46
CA ALA A 157 -5.25 4.14 7.75
C ALA A 157 -3.80 4.07 7.21
N GLY A 158 -3.61 3.47 6.03
CA GLY A 158 -2.31 3.24 5.43
C GLY A 158 -1.48 4.49 5.25
N ALA A 159 -2.07 5.57 4.71
CA ALA A 159 -1.37 6.83 4.50
C ALA A 159 -0.99 7.55 5.81
N LEU A 160 -1.86 7.49 6.83
CA LEU A 160 -1.53 8.01 8.17
C LEU A 160 -0.37 7.23 8.81
N ARG A 161 -0.35 5.90 8.64
CA ARG A 161 0.74 5.03 9.09
C ARG A 161 2.04 5.34 8.37
N LEU A 162 2.00 5.48 7.05
CA LEU A 162 3.16 5.80 6.22
C LEU A 162 3.77 7.14 6.64
N LEU A 163 3.00 8.23 6.60
CA LEU A 163 3.47 9.57 6.94
C LEU A 163 3.91 9.66 8.41
N GLY A 164 3.18 9.01 9.32
CA GLY A 164 3.55 8.95 10.72
C GLY A 164 4.86 8.19 10.97
N GLY A 165 5.11 7.12 10.21
CA GLY A 165 6.37 6.39 10.20
C GLY A 165 7.53 7.25 9.67
N MET A 166 7.31 7.96 8.57
CA MET A 166 8.31 8.89 8.03
C MET A 166 8.71 9.96 9.06
N HIS A 167 7.75 10.59 9.73
CA HIS A 167 8.03 11.56 10.79
C HIS A 167 8.80 10.96 11.99
N LEU A 168 8.71 9.66 12.21
CA LEU A 168 9.33 8.96 13.32
C LEU A 168 10.74 8.45 12.98
N GLU A 169 10.97 8.03 11.75
CA GLU A 169 12.12 7.22 11.34
C GLU A 169 13.09 7.97 10.42
N VAL A 170 12.56 8.91 9.59
CA VAL A 170 13.41 9.70 8.70
C VAL A 170 14.26 10.67 9.53
N PRO A 171 15.60 10.72 9.33
CA PRO A 171 16.45 11.61 10.07
C PRO A 171 16.18 13.08 9.72
N ASN A 172 16.37 13.97 10.69
CA ASN A 172 16.44 15.40 10.42
C ASN A 172 17.81 15.73 9.81
N ILE A 173 17.84 16.21 8.58
CA ILE A 173 19.06 16.63 7.89
C ILE A 173 18.97 18.16 7.74
N PRO A 174 19.78 18.92 8.52
CA PRO A 174 19.74 20.37 8.49
C PRO A 174 19.86 20.93 7.06
N LEU A 175 19.05 21.92 6.74
CA LEU A 175 18.96 22.59 5.43
C LEU A 175 18.34 21.76 4.28
N ILE A 176 18.27 20.42 4.43
CA ILE A 176 17.75 19.53 3.38
C ILE A 176 16.40 18.97 3.80
N LEU A 177 16.32 18.39 5.02
CA LEU A 177 15.16 17.66 5.49
C LEU A 177 14.83 18.04 6.94
N SER A 178 14.11 19.17 7.14
CA SER A 178 13.85 19.76 8.45
C SER A 178 12.46 19.50 9.02
N TRP A 179 11.57 18.85 8.28
CA TRP A 179 10.16 18.63 8.67
C TRP A 179 9.89 17.39 9.54
N PRO A 180 10.73 16.32 9.59
CA PRO A 180 10.47 15.20 10.49
C PRO A 180 10.27 15.66 11.93
N SER A 181 9.21 15.17 12.58
CA SER A 181 8.78 15.68 13.88
C SER A 181 8.07 14.63 14.71
N ASN A 182 8.56 14.35 15.91
CA ASN A 182 7.91 13.47 16.87
C ASN A 182 6.48 13.92 17.24
N ALA A 183 6.19 15.22 17.19
CA ALA A 183 4.86 15.75 17.44
C ALA A 183 3.86 15.33 16.33
N GLN A 184 4.29 15.43 15.07
CA GLN A 184 3.49 14.97 13.94
C GLN A 184 3.38 13.45 13.91
N ALA A 185 4.48 12.71 14.11
CA ALA A 185 4.44 11.26 14.27
C ALA A 185 3.38 10.81 15.28
N LYS A 186 3.38 11.45 16.47
CA LYS A 186 2.41 11.17 17.54
C LYS A 186 0.96 11.42 17.10
N LYS A 187 0.69 12.53 16.40
CA LYS A 187 -0.64 12.86 15.90
C LYS A 187 -1.13 11.83 14.91
N LEU A 188 -0.33 11.53 13.90
CA LEU A 188 -0.67 10.64 12.79
C LEU A 188 -0.78 9.17 13.23
N LEU A 189 0.21 8.65 13.94
CA LEU A 189 0.22 7.24 14.40
C LEU A 189 -0.87 6.96 15.44
N ARG A 190 -1.17 7.94 16.32
CA ARG A 190 -2.33 7.83 17.21
C ARG A 190 -3.64 7.76 16.45
N LYS A 191 -3.78 8.53 15.36
CA LYS A 191 -4.97 8.52 14.51
C LYS A 191 -5.09 7.19 13.76
N ALA A 192 -4.00 6.69 13.16
CA ALA A 192 -3.96 5.39 12.50
C ALA A 192 -4.34 4.25 13.45
N TYR A 193 -3.76 4.23 14.66
CA TYR A 193 -4.12 3.26 15.71
C TYR A 193 -5.58 3.32 16.12
N LYS A 194 -6.20 4.51 16.17
CA LYS A 194 -7.63 4.65 16.50
C LYS A 194 -8.54 4.14 15.39
N ILE A 195 -8.17 4.36 14.12
CA ILE A 195 -8.96 3.93 12.96
C ILE A 195 -8.92 2.40 12.83
N ALA A 196 -7.74 1.80 12.96
CA ALA A 196 -7.55 0.36 12.82
C ALA A 196 -6.65 -0.21 13.94
N PRO A 197 -7.22 -0.39 15.16
CA PRO A 197 -6.47 -0.85 16.32
C PRO A 197 -6.07 -2.32 16.26
N GLN A 198 -6.63 -3.07 15.31
CA GLN A 198 -6.31 -4.48 15.04
C GLN A 198 -5.17 -4.63 14.01
N HIS A 199 -4.73 -3.55 13.34
CA HIS A 199 -3.67 -3.64 12.34
C HIS A 199 -2.30 -3.63 13.02
N ALA A 200 -1.55 -4.74 12.95
CA ALA A 200 -0.30 -4.93 13.70
C ALA A 200 0.71 -3.78 13.49
N ALA A 201 0.91 -3.33 12.24
CA ALA A 201 1.81 -2.21 11.96
C ALA A 201 1.35 -0.88 12.58
N ASN A 202 0.03 -0.61 12.67
CA ASN A 202 -0.48 0.58 13.36
C ASN A 202 -0.19 0.51 14.87
N VAL A 203 -0.39 -0.67 15.45
CA VAL A 203 -0.15 -0.93 16.88
C VAL A 203 1.34 -0.77 17.19
N PHE A 204 2.20 -1.43 16.38
CA PHE A 204 3.65 -1.38 16.54
C PHE A 204 4.19 0.05 16.46
N LEU A 205 3.89 0.77 15.37
CA LEU A 205 4.40 2.13 15.18
C LEU A 205 3.87 3.10 16.25
N TYR A 206 2.61 2.94 16.69
CA TYR A 206 2.09 3.72 17.80
C TYR A 206 2.81 3.42 19.11
N ALA A 207 3.10 2.16 19.40
CA ALA A 207 3.86 1.77 20.58
C ALA A 207 5.31 2.26 20.52
N LYS A 208 5.98 2.13 19.35
CA LYS A 208 7.32 2.68 19.11
C LYS A 208 7.37 4.20 19.33
N MET A 209 6.40 4.93 18.80
CA MET A 209 6.27 6.38 19.02
C MET A 209 6.08 6.72 20.51
N LEU A 210 5.27 5.95 21.24
CA LEU A 210 5.10 6.16 22.69
C LEU A 210 6.42 5.95 23.43
N HIS A 211 7.22 4.97 23.05
CA HIS A 211 8.53 4.71 23.63
C HIS A 211 9.50 5.88 23.39
N ILE A 212 9.63 6.32 22.16
CA ILE A 212 10.50 7.44 21.76
C ILE A 212 10.09 8.76 22.45
N THR A 213 8.82 8.91 22.84
CA THR A 213 8.31 10.09 23.55
C THR A 213 8.18 9.87 25.07
N ASP A 214 9.00 8.98 25.67
CA ASP A 214 9.10 8.69 27.11
C ASP A 214 7.79 8.22 27.79
N ARG A 215 6.84 7.68 27.00
CA ARG A 215 5.59 7.10 27.52
C ARG A 215 5.70 5.58 27.73
N ASN A 216 6.80 5.14 28.32
CA ASN A 216 7.22 3.75 28.41
C ASN A 216 6.18 2.80 29.01
N LYS A 217 5.46 3.18 30.09
CA LYS A 217 4.38 2.34 30.67
C LYS A 217 3.26 2.07 29.68
N LYS A 218 2.90 3.08 28.88
CA LYS A 218 1.83 2.93 27.88
C LYS A 218 2.32 2.16 26.67
N SER A 219 3.53 2.44 26.22
CA SER A 219 4.21 1.69 25.14
C SER A 219 4.20 0.19 25.45
N LYS A 220 4.70 -0.18 26.66
CA LYS A 220 4.75 -1.58 27.11
C LYS A 220 3.40 -2.27 27.02
N LYS A 221 2.33 -1.64 27.55
CA LYS A 221 0.96 -2.20 27.46
C LYS A 221 0.48 -2.43 26.04
N VAL A 222 0.85 -1.53 25.11
CA VAL A 222 0.46 -1.64 23.70
C VAL A 222 1.23 -2.76 23.02
N PHE A 223 2.54 -2.91 23.29
CA PHE A 223 3.34 -4.02 22.77
C PHE A 223 2.90 -5.37 23.35
N GLU A 224 2.66 -5.45 24.67
CA GLU A 224 2.17 -6.68 25.32
C GLU A 224 0.86 -7.18 24.68
N LYS A 225 -0.05 -6.25 24.34
CA LYS A 225 -1.26 -6.63 23.60
C LYS A 225 -0.92 -7.14 22.20
N LEU A 226 -0.04 -6.46 21.47
CA LEU A 226 0.32 -6.84 20.11
C LEU A 226 0.87 -8.27 20.03
N ILE A 227 1.81 -8.63 20.90
CA ILE A 227 2.46 -9.95 20.89
C ILE A 227 1.54 -11.11 21.32
N THR A 228 0.34 -10.81 21.85
CA THR A 228 -0.66 -11.82 22.18
C THR A 228 -1.69 -12.03 21.07
N GLU A 229 -1.68 -11.20 20.02
CA GLU A 229 -2.60 -11.33 18.89
C GLU A 229 -2.11 -12.38 17.88
N ASN A 230 -3.04 -13.00 17.16
CA ASN A 230 -2.70 -13.85 16.02
C ASN A 230 -2.64 -13.04 14.74
N PRO A 231 -1.72 -13.36 13.80
CA PRO A 231 -1.71 -12.75 12.48
C PRO A 231 -3.07 -12.93 11.78
N ARG A 232 -3.60 -11.85 11.20
CA ARG A 232 -4.85 -11.90 10.44
C ARG A 232 -4.59 -12.54 9.07
N GLU A 233 -5.52 -13.37 8.61
CA GLU A 233 -5.39 -14.09 7.34
C GLU A 233 -5.01 -13.17 6.16
N GLU A 234 -5.73 -12.05 5.99
CA GLU A 234 -5.52 -11.11 4.89
C GLU A 234 -4.16 -10.37 4.95
N TYR A 235 -3.59 -10.20 6.14
CA TYR A 235 -2.35 -9.45 6.40
C TYR A 235 -1.26 -10.32 7.02
N PHE A 236 -1.32 -11.63 6.80
CA PHE A 236 -0.54 -12.61 7.55
C PHE A 236 0.95 -12.25 7.65
N LEU A 237 1.63 -12.01 6.53
CA LEU A 237 3.06 -11.69 6.53
C LEU A 237 3.37 -10.34 7.20
N VAL A 238 2.50 -9.34 6.98
CA VAL A 238 2.64 -8.02 7.62
C VAL A 238 2.48 -8.16 9.12
N ASP A 239 1.42 -8.83 9.57
CA ASP A 239 1.15 -9.01 11.00
C ASP A 239 2.24 -9.86 11.65
N GLN A 240 2.66 -10.96 11.01
CA GLN A 240 3.75 -11.80 11.51
C GLN A 240 5.04 -11.00 11.74
N LYS A 241 5.43 -10.11 10.81
CA LYS A 241 6.60 -9.25 10.92
C LYS A 241 6.59 -8.37 12.18
N TYR A 242 5.40 -7.92 12.63
CA TYR A 242 5.29 -6.98 13.75
C TYR A 242 4.88 -7.65 15.07
N ILE A 243 4.40 -8.90 15.04
CA ILE A 243 4.01 -9.67 16.24
C ILE A 243 5.20 -10.46 16.78
N GLN A 244 6.13 -10.93 15.93
CA GLN A 244 7.38 -11.61 16.30
C GLN A 244 8.45 -10.63 16.77
#